data_acd21ae0bba7f0c0e9d356cf45a2044c
#
_entry.id   acd21ae0bba7f0c0e9d356cf45a2044c
#
_cell.length_a   1.000
_cell.length_b   1.000
_cell.length_c   1.000
_cell.angle_alpha   90.00
_cell.angle_beta   90.00
_cell.angle_gamma   90.00
#
_symmetry.space_group_name_H-M   'P 1'
#
loop_
_entity.id
_entity.type
_entity.pdbx_description
1 polymer ?
#
loop_
_entity_poly.entity_id
_entity_poly.type
_entity_poly.pdbx_seq_one_letter_code
_entity_poly.pdbx_strand_id
1 'polypeptide(L)'
;MQIWTSIGSSKSYQDEEDEEDEEADCLEYIDNTDKIIYLYYQDDKCVGKVKLRKNWNRYAYIEDIAVCKDFRGQGIGSALINIYIEWAKHKNLHGLMLETQDNNLIACKFYHNCGFKIGSVDTMLYANFEKAVFWYLRF
;
A
#
# COMPACT_ATOMS: atom_id res chain seq x y z
N MET A 1 19.80 1.70 -10.72
CA MET A 1 18.68 0.99 -10.06
C MET A 1 18.14 1.85 -8.94
N GLN A 2 16.84 2.07 -8.95
CA GLN A 2 16.21 2.87 -7.91
C GLN A 2 15.77 2.00 -6.76
N ILE A 3 16.11 2.44 -5.55
CA ILE A 3 15.67 1.78 -4.33
C ILE A 3 14.26 2.27 -4.00
N TRP A 4 13.33 1.34 -3.96
CA TRP A 4 11.96 1.58 -3.53
C TRP A 4 11.84 1.27 -2.05
N THR A 5 11.16 2.13 -1.30
CA THR A 5 10.81 1.84 0.08
C THR A 5 9.30 1.88 0.21
N SER A 6 8.72 0.79 0.72
CA SER A 6 7.30 0.72 0.97
C SER A 6 6.90 1.65 2.10
N ILE A 7 5.81 2.41 1.89
CA ILE A 7 5.10 3.09 2.95
C ILE A 7 4.06 2.09 3.47
N GLY A 8 4.12 1.74 4.74
CA GLY A 8 3.18 0.79 5.34
C GLY A 8 3.62 -0.68 5.33
N SER A 9 4.75 -1.01 4.71
CA SER A 9 5.42 -2.28 4.87
C SER A 9 6.91 -2.06 5.06
N SER A 10 7.60 -3.00 5.70
CA SER A 10 9.05 -2.93 5.92
C SER A 10 9.86 -3.49 4.75
N LYS A 11 9.22 -3.84 3.65
CA LYS A 11 9.89 -4.41 2.49
C LYS A 11 10.66 -3.34 1.72
N SER A 12 11.94 -3.55 1.54
CA SER A 12 12.77 -2.79 0.59
C SER A 12 13.15 -3.71 -0.55
N TYR A 13 12.98 -3.26 -1.78
CA TYR A 13 13.34 -4.02 -2.97
C TYR A 13 14.76 -3.62 -3.38
N GLN A 14 15.73 -4.49 -3.10
CA GLN A 14 17.15 -4.22 -3.34
C GLN A 14 17.84 -5.25 -4.22
N ASP A 15 17.22 -6.41 -4.47
CA ASP A 15 17.82 -7.54 -5.17
C ASP A 15 17.11 -7.87 -6.49
N GLU A 16 17.86 -8.42 -7.46
CA GLU A 16 17.33 -8.91 -8.74
C GLU A 16 16.28 -10.02 -8.54
N GLU A 17 16.44 -10.86 -7.53
CA GLU A 17 15.47 -11.90 -7.17
C GLU A 17 14.12 -11.28 -6.73
N ASP A 18 14.15 -10.18 -6.00
CA ASP A 18 12.95 -9.44 -5.59
C ASP A 18 12.25 -8.81 -6.80
N GLU A 19 12.99 -8.40 -7.84
CA GLU A 19 12.42 -7.87 -9.08
C GLU A 19 11.70 -8.96 -9.90
N GLU A 20 12.27 -10.17 -9.99
CA GLU A 20 11.66 -11.31 -10.69
C GLU A 20 10.39 -11.80 -9.97
N ASP A 21 10.42 -11.89 -8.65
CA ASP A 21 9.25 -12.25 -7.83
C ASP A 21 8.17 -11.18 -7.96
N GLU A 22 8.55 -9.92 -8.07
CA GLU A 22 7.62 -8.82 -8.25
C GLU A 22 6.98 -8.81 -9.65
N GLU A 23 7.72 -9.14 -10.70
CA GLU A 23 7.15 -9.34 -12.04
C GLU A 23 6.14 -10.48 -12.06
N ALA A 24 6.45 -11.60 -11.42
CA ALA A 24 5.53 -12.72 -11.29
C ALA A 24 4.26 -12.34 -10.51
N ASP A 25 4.40 -11.59 -9.42
CA ASP A 25 3.28 -11.06 -8.65
C ASP A 25 2.41 -10.11 -9.48
N CYS A 26 3.00 -9.30 -10.34
CA CYS A 26 2.26 -8.37 -11.20
C CYS A 26 1.37 -9.10 -12.21
N LEU A 27 1.73 -10.30 -12.65
CA LEU A 27 0.93 -11.09 -13.59
C LEU A 27 -0.43 -11.49 -13.00
N GLU A 28 -0.53 -11.67 -11.68
CA GLU A 28 -1.79 -11.97 -10.98
C GLU A 28 -2.80 -10.82 -11.07
N TYR A 29 -2.36 -9.61 -11.34
CA TYR A 29 -3.18 -8.40 -11.37
C TYR A 29 -3.66 -8.05 -12.79
N ILE A 30 -3.13 -8.73 -13.82
CA ILE A 30 -3.55 -8.50 -15.21
C ILE A 30 -4.92 -9.11 -15.41
N ASP A 31 -5.86 -8.30 -15.93
CA ASP A 31 -7.24 -8.69 -16.22
C ASP A 31 -8.03 -9.23 -15.00
N ASN A 32 -7.57 -8.94 -13.78
CA ASN A 32 -8.27 -9.31 -12.57
C ASN A 32 -9.13 -8.14 -12.08
N THR A 33 -10.45 -8.33 -12.03
CA THR A 33 -11.39 -7.29 -11.60
C THR A 33 -11.32 -6.97 -10.11
N ASP A 34 -10.76 -7.88 -9.28
CA ASP A 34 -10.68 -7.76 -7.84
C ASP A 34 -9.31 -7.29 -7.33
N LYS A 35 -8.36 -7.16 -8.26
CA LYS A 35 -6.99 -6.72 -7.94
C LYS A 35 -6.53 -5.68 -8.95
N ILE A 36 -5.72 -4.75 -8.51
CA ILE A 36 -5.14 -3.74 -9.39
C ILE A 36 -3.78 -3.27 -8.87
N ILE A 37 -2.91 -2.95 -9.82
CA ILE A 37 -1.65 -2.25 -9.54
C ILE A 37 -1.71 -0.90 -10.25
N TYR A 38 -1.50 0.18 -9.50
CA TYR A 38 -1.30 1.50 -10.06
C TYR A 38 0.18 1.86 -10.06
N LEU A 39 0.62 2.42 -11.17
CA LEU A 39 1.96 2.95 -11.32
C LEU A 39 1.88 4.46 -11.51
N TYR A 40 2.66 5.20 -10.77
CA TYR A 40 2.74 6.65 -10.87
C TYR A 40 4.03 7.04 -11.59
N TYR A 41 3.89 7.76 -12.70
CA TYR A 41 5.02 8.20 -13.50
C TYR A 41 5.25 9.71 -13.37
N GLN A 42 6.51 10.08 -13.34
CA GLN A 42 6.95 11.47 -13.42
C GLN A 42 8.11 11.52 -14.40
N ASP A 43 7.99 12.34 -15.46
CA ASP A 43 9.00 12.46 -16.53
C ASP A 43 9.42 11.09 -17.11
N ASP A 44 8.43 10.27 -17.48
CA ASP A 44 8.61 8.90 -18.03
C ASP A 44 9.25 7.89 -17.07
N LYS A 45 9.39 8.26 -15.79
CA LYS A 45 9.97 7.43 -14.77
C LYS A 45 8.90 6.99 -13.78
N CYS A 46 8.83 5.69 -13.52
CA CYS A 46 7.94 5.16 -12.50
C CYS A 46 8.49 5.50 -11.10
N VAL A 47 7.80 6.37 -10.38
CA VAL A 47 8.22 6.87 -9.07
C VAL A 47 7.30 6.44 -7.94
N GLY A 48 6.19 5.81 -8.24
CA GLY A 48 5.25 5.30 -7.27
C GLY A 48 4.54 4.06 -7.77
N LYS A 49 4.25 3.14 -6.85
CA LYS A 49 3.55 1.89 -7.14
C LYS A 49 2.67 1.50 -5.98
N VAL A 50 1.56 0.87 -6.32
CA VAL A 50 0.62 0.43 -5.32
C VAL A 50 -0.13 -0.81 -5.78
N LYS A 51 -0.32 -1.72 -4.85
CA LYS A 51 -1.11 -2.93 -5.03
C LYS A 51 -2.36 -2.87 -4.18
N LEU A 52 -3.49 -3.08 -4.80
CA LEU A 52 -4.79 -3.11 -4.17
C LEU A 52 -5.50 -4.40 -4.50
N ARG A 53 -6.27 -4.91 -3.55
CA ARG A 53 -7.21 -5.98 -3.80
C ARG A 53 -8.51 -5.77 -3.05
N LYS A 54 -9.59 -6.32 -3.57
CA LYS A 54 -10.84 -6.45 -2.85
C LYS A 54 -10.67 -7.49 -1.74
N ASN A 55 -10.96 -7.09 -0.51
CA ASN A 55 -10.90 -8.01 0.64
C ASN A 55 -12.27 -8.65 0.89
N TRP A 56 -12.28 -9.76 1.63
CA TRP A 56 -13.49 -10.51 1.94
C TRP A 56 -14.55 -9.67 2.66
N ASN A 57 -14.11 -8.68 3.46
CA ASN A 57 -15.00 -7.78 4.22
C ASN A 57 -15.50 -6.56 3.43
N ARG A 58 -15.28 -6.56 2.11
CA ARG A 58 -15.66 -5.49 1.17
C ARG A 58 -14.94 -4.17 1.41
N TYR A 59 -13.75 -4.21 1.94
CA TYR A 59 -12.78 -3.10 1.88
C TYR A 59 -11.80 -3.33 0.72
N ALA A 60 -11.27 -2.24 0.17
CA ALA A 60 -10.08 -2.33 -0.67
C ALA A 60 -8.86 -2.45 0.25
N TYR A 61 -8.15 -3.55 0.15
CA TYR A 61 -6.95 -3.79 0.94
C TYR A 61 -5.72 -3.28 0.20
N ILE A 62 -5.01 -2.35 0.82
CA ILE A 62 -3.74 -1.86 0.31
C ILE A 62 -2.66 -2.86 0.72
N GLU A 63 -2.21 -3.70 -0.23
CA GLU A 63 -1.20 -4.73 0.04
C GLU A 63 0.19 -4.12 0.13
N ASP A 64 0.47 -3.14 -0.73
CA ASP A 64 1.75 -2.47 -0.79
C ASP A 64 1.60 -1.08 -1.41
N ILE A 65 2.30 -0.11 -0.85
CA ILE A 65 2.45 1.21 -1.41
C ILE A 65 3.93 1.58 -1.33
N ALA A 66 4.51 1.94 -2.44
CA ALA A 66 5.92 2.27 -2.55
C ALA A 66 6.11 3.57 -3.32
N VAL A 67 6.98 4.43 -2.81
CA VAL A 67 7.39 5.66 -3.46
C VAL A 67 8.91 5.67 -3.53
N CYS A 68 9.45 6.00 -4.71
CA CYS A 68 10.89 6.12 -4.90
C CYS A 68 11.46 7.14 -3.91
N LYS A 69 12.56 6.78 -3.25
CA LYS A 69 13.16 7.56 -2.16
C LYS A 69 13.41 9.03 -2.53
N ASP A 70 13.88 9.29 -3.75
CA ASP A 70 14.21 10.64 -4.21
C ASP A 70 12.96 11.49 -4.49
N PHE A 71 11.78 10.88 -4.53
CA PHE A 71 10.50 11.53 -4.83
C PHE A 71 9.55 11.60 -3.64
N ARG A 72 10.01 11.21 -2.46
CA ARG A 72 9.20 11.32 -1.23
C ARG A 72 9.03 12.77 -0.81
N GLY A 73 7.96 13.04 -0.08
CA GLY A 73 7.64 14.38 0.39
C GLY A 73 7.04 15.30 -0.68
N GLN A 74 6.72 14.78 -1.86
CA GLN A 74 6.12 15.53 -2.97
C GLN A 74 4.62 15.28 -3.15
N GLY A 75 3.98 14.63 -2.17
CA GLY A 75 2.56 14.34 -2.23
C GLY A 75 2.16 13.14 -3.10
N ILE A 76 3.10 12.34 -3.57
CA ILE A 76 2.84 11.17 -4.43
C ILE A 76 2.03 10.12 -3.66
N GLY A 77 2.39 9.85 -2.40
CA GLY A 77 1.65 8.91 -1.56
C GLY A 77 0.19 9.31 -1.39
N SER A 78 -0.07 10.59 -1.12
CA SER A 78 -1.43 11.12 -1.00
C SER A 78 -2.19 11.05 -2.32
N ALA A 79 -1.53 11.30 -3.46
CA ALA A 79 -2.13 11.17 -4.78
C ALA A 79 -2.53 9.71 -5.06
N LEU A 80 -1.69 8.75 -4.68
CA LEU A 80 -2.01 7.33 -4.80
C LEU A 80 -3.20 6.93 -3.93
N ILE A 81 -3.28 7.42 -2.70
CA ILE A 81 -4.43 7.18 -1.82
C ILE A 81 -5.73 7.70 -2.46
N ASN A 82 -5.71 8.87 -3.07
CA ASN A 82 -6.87 9.41 -3.76
C ASN A 82 -7.33 8.54 -4.94
N ILE A 83 -6.38 7.98 -5.69
CA ILE A 83 -6.67 7.03 -6.77
C ILE A 83 -7.36 5.77 -6.21
N TYR A 84 -6.95 5.31 -5.03
CA TYR A 84 -7.53 4.14 -4.36
C TYR A 84 -8.95 4.38 -3.91
N ILE A 85 -9.20 5.54 -3.36
CA ILE A 85 -10.54 5.96 -2.95
C ILE A 85 -11.48 5.88 -4.15
N GLU A 86 -11.07 6.40 -5.29
CA GLU A 86 -11.85 6.36 -6.52
C GLU A 86 -12.09 4.92 -7.01
N TRP A 87 -11.06 4.08 -7.02
CA TRP A 87 -11.19 2.69 -7.40
C TRP A 87 -12.15 1.93 -6.49
N ALA A 88 -12.00 2.10 -5.17
CA ALA A 88 -12.84 1.44 -4.18
C ALA A 88 -14.31 1.88 -4.28
N LYS A 89 -14.55 3.17 -4.49
CA LYS A 89 -15.91 3.70 -4.70
C LYS A 89 -16.53 3.15 -5.98
N HIS A 90 -15.75 3.07 -7.06
CA HIS A 90 -16.22 2.51 -8.33
C HIS A 90 -16.59 1.03 -8.20
N LYS A 91 -15.92 0.29 -7.33
CA LYS A 91 -16.21 -1.11 -7.01
C LYS A 91 -17.28 -1.30 -5.93
N ASN A 92 -17.90 -0.23 -5.45
CA ASN A 92 -18.90 -0.25 -4.38
C ASN A 92 -18.38 -0.89 -3.08
N LEU A 93 -17.11 -0.65 -2.77
CA LEU A 93 -16.49 -1.10 -1.52
C LEU A 93 -16.75 -0.11 -0.39
N HIS A 94 -16.62 -0.56 0.85
CA HIS A 94 -16.94 0.24 2.04
C HIS A 94 -15.87 1.28 2.39
N GLY A 95 -14.67 1.09 1.93
CA GLY A 95 -13.54 1.94 2.25
C GLY A 95 -12.23 1.29 1.90
N LEU A 96 -11.16 1.84 2.45
CA LEU A 96 -9.80 1.30 2.35
C LEU A 96 -9.37 0.69 3.68
N MET A 97 -8.55 -0.33 3.65
CA MET A 97 -7.89 -0.85 4.83
C MET A 97 -6.47 -1.30 4.52
N LEU A 98 -5.65 -1.32 5.55
CA LEU A 98 -4.27 -1.78 5.46
C LEU A 98 -3.75 -2.19 6.83
N GLU A 99 -2.58 -2.81 6.85
CA GLU A 99 -1.88 -3.21 8.06
C GLU A 99 -0.49 -2.60 8.09
N THR A 100 -0.09 -2.10 9.24
CA THR A 100 1.29 -1.66 9.53
C THR A 100 1.80 -2.33 10.78
N GLN A 101 3.13 -2.38 10.93
CA GLN A 101 3.74 -2.69 12.22
C GLN A 101 3.62 -1.47 13.14
N ASP A 102 3.47 -1.70 14.45
CA ASP A 102 3.32 -0.64 15.44
C ASP A 102 4.56 0.25 15.58
N ASN A 103 5.73 -0.28 15.27
CA ASN A 103 7.00 0.46 15.32
C ASN A 103 7.30 1.25 14.03
N ASN A 104 6.50 1.11 13.00
CA ASN A 104 6.64 1.89 11.77
C ASN A 104 5.98 3.26 11.91
N LEU A 105 6.65 4.17 12.61
CA LEU A 105 6.10 5.50 12.93
C LEU A 105 5.86 6.35 11.70
N ILE A 106 6.69 6.24 10.67
CA ILE A 106 6.55 7.00 9.43
C ILE A 106 5.25 6.60 8.73
N ALA A 107 4.98 5.29 8.60
CA ALA A 107 3.76 4.79 8.02
C ALA A 107 2.52 5.16 8.85
N CYS A 108 2.57 4.96 10.15
CA CYS A 108 1.47 5.30 11.05
C CYS A 108 1.10 6.79 10.95
N LYS A 109 2.08 7.66 10.95
CA LYS A 109 1.87 9.10 10.81
C LYS A 109 1.28 9.46 9.45
N PHE A 110 1.79 8.83 8.39
CA PHE A 110 1.28 9.04 7.03
C PHE A 110 -0.20 8.68 6.92
N TYR A 111 -0.59 7.49 7.37
CA TYR A 111 -1.99 7.04 7.27
C TYR A 111 -2.91 7.85 8.18
N HIS A 112 -2.44 8.20 9.39
CA HIS A 112 -3.20 9.09 10.26
C HIS A 112 -3.47 10.44 9.57
N ASN A 113 -2.47 11.02 8.95
CA ASN A 113 -2.61 12.32 8.24
C ASN A 113 -3.50 12.20 6.99
N CYS A 114 -3.61 11.02 6.39
CA CYS A 114 -4.54 10.75 5.29
C CYS A 114 -6.00 10.54 5.75
N GLY A 115 -6.25 10.56 7.05
CA GLY A 115 -7.59 10.39 7.62
C GLY A 115 -7.95 8.97 8.01
N PHE A 116 -7.02 8.03 7.93
CA PHE A 116 -7.24 6.65 8.41
C PHE A 116 -7.34 6.63 9.92
N LYS A 117 -8.13 5.69 10.42
CA LYS A 117 -8.29 5.43 11.85
C LYS A 117 -7.89 4.00 12.17
N ILE A 118 -7.35 3.81 13.37
CA ILE A 118 -7.04 2.47 13.86
C ILE A 118 -8.35 1.76 14.20
N GLY A 119 -8.57 0.61 13.57
CA GLY A 119 -9.73 -0.23 13.84
C GLY A 119 -9.43 -1.39 14.77
N SER A 120 -8.22 -1.96 14.68
CA SER A 120 -7.82 -3.07 15.54
C SER A 120 -6.30 -3.16 15.64
N VAL A 121 -5.85 -3.85 16.70
CA VAL A 121 -4.44 -4.19 16.93
C VAL A 121 -4.37 -5.69 17.18
N ASP A 122 -3.50 -6.38 16.46
CA ASP A 122 -3.24 -7.80 16.65
C ASP A 122 -1.85 -7.98 17.25
N THR A 123 -1.81 -8.52 18.46
CA THR A 123 -0.56 -8.72 19.20
C THR A 123 0.11 -10.05 18.91
N MET A 124 -0.54 -10.90 18.12
CA MET A 124 -0.13 -12.28 17.86
C MET A 124 0.24 -12.56 16.40
N LEU A 125 0.02 -11.58 15.50
CA LEU A 125 0.24 -11.78 14.06
C LEU A 125 1.71 -12.02 13.73
N TYR A 126 2.62 -11.27 14.36
CA TYR A 126 4.06 -11.40 14.14
C TYR A 126 4.68 -12.34 15.18
N ALA A 127 5.70 -13.09 14.75
CA ALA A 127 6.45 -14.00 15.62
C ALA A 127 7.34 -13.27 16.65
N ASN A 128 7.63 -12.00 16.41
CA ASN A 128 8.34 -11.12 17.32
C ASN A 128 7.35 -10.35 18.23
N PHE A 129 7.84 -9.41 19.03
CA PHE A 129 7.01 -8.58 19.91
C PHE A 129 6.31 -7.41 19.22
N GLU A 130 6.46 -7.27 17.91
CA GLU A 130 5.78 -6.25 17.13
C GLU A 130 4.30 -6.55 17.00
N LYS A 131 3.48 -5.50 16.97
CA LYS A 131 2.03 -5.60 16.85
C LYS A 131 1.60 -5.17 15.45
N ALA A 132 0.60 -5.84 14.93
CA ALA A 132 -0.06 -5.41 13.69
C ALA A 132 -1.14 -4.39 14.02
N VAL A 133 -1.11 -3.26 13.35
CA VAL A 133 -2.11 -2.21 13.47
C VAL A 133 -2.90 -2.16 12.17
N PHE A 134 -4.22 -2.33 12.27
CA PHE A 134 -5.10 -2.28 11.11
C PHE A 134 -5.77 -0.91 11.03
N TRP A 135 -5.58 -0.27 9.88
CA TRP A 135 -6.05 1.07 9.59
C TRP A 135 -7.20 1.03 8.60
N TYR A 136 -8.18 1.89 8.82
CA TYR A 136 -9.38 1.96 7.99
C TYR A 136 -9.70 3.40 7.59
N LEU A 137 -10.06 3.58 6.32
CA LEU A 137 -10.67 4.80 5.83
C LEU A 137 -12.05 4.42 5.28
N ARG A 138 -13.09 4.73 6.02
CA ARG A 138 -14.47 4.40 5.67
C ARG A 138 -15.09 5.53 4.84
N PHE A 139 -15.82 5.14 3.83
CA PHE A 139 -16.54 6.10 2.97
C PHE A 139 -17.88 6.51 3.56
#